data_f6cf62c4412d61acc1aab69a3ed6a02c
#
_entry.id   f6cf62c4412d61acc1aab69a3ed6a02c
#
_cell.length_a   1.000
_cell.length_b   1.000
_cell.length_c   1.000
_cell.angle_alpha   90.00
_cell.angle_beta   90.00
_cell.angle_gamma   90.00
#
_symmetry.space_group_name_H-M   'P 1'
#
loop_
_entity.id
_entity.type
_entity.pdbx_description
1 polymer ?
#
loop_
_entity_poly.entity_id
_entity_poly.type
_entity_poly.pdbx_seq_one_letter_code
_entity_poly.pdbx_strand_id
1 'polypeptide(L)'
;MSVFTHLSLSPINIAAALCSAKAYNSAYAKGEQMINETMYARGAESSIIREIFSYGLERKAQIGAENVFDFSLGNPSVPAPAAVAESIKKALELPSDQLHGYTPAPGLPQCRAAVAESLNRRFGTSYEGKDVFMTVGAAASLTCTLNAVTNPGDEVIVIAPYFPEYRVWIEKAGCTCVEALADEDTFQLSVDNVLKAITDKTAAVIIDSPNNPTGAVYTCDTLTRLANVLREANAQRDSENPIMLISDEPYREIVY
;
A
#
# COMPACT_ATOMS: atom_id res chain seq x y z
N MET A 1 -10.91 -20.27 -12.05
CA MET A 1 -12.11 -19.74 -12.71
C MET A 1 -13.18 -20.81 -12.70
N SER A 2 -14.31 -20.55 -12.03
CA SER A 2 -15.59 -21.28 -12.17
C SER A 2 -15.62 -22.76 -11.82
N VAL A 3 -15.58 -23.10 -10.53
CA VAL A 3 -16.07 -24.38 -10.01
C VAL A 3 -17.33 -24.19 -9.13
N PHE A 4 -17.79 -22.96 -8.93
CA PHE A 4 -18.91 -22.66 -8.02
C PHE A 4 -20.23 -22.24 -8.66
N THR A 5 -20.38 -22.31 -10.00
CA THR A 5 -21.55 -21.72 -10.66
C THR A 5 -22.78 -22.64 -10.79
N HIS A 6 -22.75 -23.87 -10.28
CA HIS A 6 -23.93 -24.77 -10.36
C HIS A 6 -24.22 -25.63 -9.14
N LEU A 7 -23.69 -25.30 -7.96
CA LEU A 7 -24.13 -25.93 -6.73
C LEU A 7 -24.97 -24.93 -5.95
N SER A 8 -26.28 -25.10 -5.93
CA SER A 8 -27.15 -24.55 -4.88
C SER A 8 -26.77 -25.25 -3.57
N LEU A 9 -25.67 -24.80 -2.96
CA LEU A 9 -25.23 -25.35 -1.68
C LEU A 9 -26.25 -24.93 -0.60
N SER A 10 -27.02 -25.87 -0.11
CA SER A 10 -27.78 -25.67 1.12
C SER A 10 -26.79 -25.33 2.26
N PRO A 11 -27.24 -24.63 3.33
CA PRO A 11 -26.40 -24.36 4.51
C PRO A 11 -25.72 -25.61 5.09
N ILE A 12 -26.33 -26.76 4.95
CA ILE A 12 -25.78 -28.06 5.37
C ILE A 12 -24.58 -28.47 4.53
N ASN A 13 -24.60 -28.20 3.22
CA ASN A 13 -23.46 -28.52 2.34
C ASN A 13 -22.24 -27.60 2.56
N ILE A 14 -22.47 -26.34 2.93
CA ILE A 14 -21.39 -25.42 3.30
C ILE A 14 -20.73 -25.89 4.60
N ALA A 15 -21.52 -26.26 5.60
CA ALA A 15 -20.99 -26.79 6.86
C ALA A 15 -20.22 -28.09 6.66
N ALA A 16 -20.70 -29.02 5.82
CA ALA A 16 -19.99 -30.24 5.48
C ALA A 16 -18.69 -29.98 4.73
N ALA A 17 -18.65 -29.01 3.79
CA ALA A 17 -17.44 -28.61 3.09
C ALA A 17 -16.41 -27.99 4.06
N LEU A 18 -16.83 -27.15 5.00
CA LEU A 18 -15.96 -26.57 6.03
C LEU A 18 -15.44 -27.63 7.02
N CYS A 19 -16.27 -28.60 7.40
CA CYS A 19 -15.83 -29.73 8.24
C CYS A 19 -14.83 -30.62 7.50
N SER A 20 -15.04 -30.88 6.21
CA SER A 20 -14.10 -31.66 5.39
C SER A 20 -12.76 -30.94 5.22
N ALA A 21 -12.77 -29.62 5.01
CA ALA A 21 -11.58 -28.81 4.93
C ALA A 21 -10.81 -28.79 6.28
N LYS A 22 -11.53 -28.70 7.41
CA LYS A 22 -10.91 -28.80 8.74
C LYS A 22 -10.29 -30.20 9.00
N ALA A 23 -11.01 -31.27 8.62
CA ALA A 23 -10.51 -32.63 8.77
C ALA A 23 -9.29 -32.89 7.85
N TYR A 24 -9.33 -32.40 6.63
CA TYR A 24 -8.22 -32.44 5.69
C TYR A 24 -6.98 -31.73 6.26
N ASN A 25 -7.14 -30.47 6.66
CA ASN A 25 -6.05 -29.69 7.24
C ASN A 25 -5.52 -30.31 8.54
N SER A 26 -6.39 -30.91 9.38
CA SER A 26 -5.98 -31.63 10.59
C SER A 26 -5.19 -32.90 10.30
N ALA A 27 -5.48 -33.61 9.22
CA ALA A 27 -4.76 -34.83 8.83
C ALA A 27 -3.33 -34.51 8.32
N TYR A 28 -3.13 -33.35 7.70
CA TYR A 28 -1.84 -32.87 7.20
C TYR A 28 -1.03 -32.07 8.24
N ALA A 29 -1.65 -31.60 9.32
CA ALA A 29 -0.98 -30.82 10.38
C ALA A 29 0.01 -31.62 11.25
N LYS A 30 0.25 -32.89 10.93
CA LYS A 30 1.20 -33.74 11.66
C LYS A 30 2.56 -33.82 10.98
N GLY A 31 3.19 -32.70 10.69
CA GLY A 31 4.61 -32.77 10.36
C GLY A 31 5.23 -31.72 9.49
N GLU A 32 4.49 -30.93 8.73
CA GLU A 32 5.07 -29.84 7.94
C GLU A 32 4.34 -28.54 8.19
N GLN A 33 5.12 -27.49 8.43
CA GLN A 33 4.62 -26.16 8.71
C GLN A 33 4.01 -25.57 7.42
N MET A 34 2.66 -25.57 7.32
CA MET A 34 1.91 -25.11 6.15
C MET A 34 1.81 -23.58 6.06
N ILE A 35 2.66 -22.86 6.77
CA ILE A 35 2.69 -21.40 6.80
C ILE A 35 4.01 -20.89 6.24
N ASN A 36 3.96 -19.73 5.59
CA ASN A 36 5.17 -19.02 5.22
C ASN A 36 5.83 -18.46 6.48
N GLU A 37 6.95 -19.07 6.89
CA GLU A 37 7.66 -18.73 8.14
C GLU A 37 8.08 -17.25 8.19
N THR A 38 8.56 -16.70 7.07
CA THR A 38 8.94 -15.30 6.98
C THR A 38 7.76 -14.38 7.25
N MET A 39 6.62 -14.64 6.61
CA MET A 39 5.41 -13.84 6.81
C MET A 39 4.80 -14.05 8.19
N TYR A 40 4.89 -15.25 8.73
CA TYR A 40 4.48 -15.51 10.11
C TYR A 40 5.33 -14.76 11.11
N ALA A 41 6.66 -14.77 10.97
CA ALA A 41 7.57 -14.00 11.82
C ALA A 41 7.26 -12.51 11.78
N ARG A 42 7.04 -11.93 10.59
CA ARG A 42 6.63 -10.53 10.42
C ARG A 42 5.30 -10.20 11.11
N GLY A 43 4.36 -11.14 11.13
CA GLY A 43 3.08 -10.97 11.82
C GLY A 43 3.13 -11.26 13.33
N ALA A 44 4.07 -12.09 13.77
CA ALA A 44 4.25 -12.45 15.17
C ALA A 44 5.08 -11.40 15.94
N GLU A 45 5.97 -10.67 15.24
CA GLU A 45 6.68 -9.54 15.84
C GLU A 45 5.67 -8.44 16.19
N SER A 46 5.62 -8.08 17.47
CA SER A 46 4.76 -7.01 17.95
C SER A 46 5.27 -5.68 17.40
N SER A 47 4.41 -4.97 16.67
CA SER A 47 4.73 -3.60 16.26
C SER A 47 4.64 -2.69 17.49
N ILE A 48 5.71 -1.98 17.79
CA ILE A 48 5.75 -1.00 18.90
C ILE A 48 4.63 0.04 18.77
N ILE A 49 4.25 0.40 17.54
CA ILE A 49 3.12 1.31 17.25
C ILE A 49 1.81 0.70 17.76
N ARG A 50 1.57 -0.59 17.53
CA ARG A 50 0.37 -1.30 18.00
C ARG A 50 0.36 -1.43 19.51
N GLU A 51 1.50 -1.68 20.14
CA GLU A 51 1.63 -1.73 21.61
C GLU A 51 1.30 -0.39 22.23
N ILE A 52 1.88 0.71 21.72
CA ILE A 52 1.60 2.07 22.20
C ILE A 52 0.12 2.43 21.98
N PHE A 53 -0.45 2.08 20.83
CA PHE A 53 -1.88 2.29 20.57
C PHE A 53 -2.77 1.53 21.55
N SER A 54 -2.48 0.25 21.79
CA SER A 54 -3.23 -0.57 22.76
C SER A 54 -3.11 -0.01 24.18
N TYR A 55 -1.90 0.41 24.59
CA TYR A 55 -1.68 1.10 25.83
C TYR A 55 -2.49 2.39 25.94
N GLY A 56 -2.54 3.18 24.85
CA GLY A 56 -3.36 4.39 24.79
C GLY A 56 -4.85 4.12 25.02
N LEU A 57 -5.39 3.06 24.42
CA LEU A 57 -6.77 2.64 24.64
C LEU A 57 -7.04 2.23 26.09
N GLU A 58 -6.17 1.43 26.68
CA GLU A 58 -6.27 1.03 28.10
C GLU A 58 -6.21 2.25 29.01
N ARG A 59 -5.32 3.20 28.73
CA ARG A 59 -5.17 4.41 29.51
C ARG A 59 -6.41 5.30 29.44
N LYS A 60 -7.01 5.45 28.24
CA LYS A 60 -8.29 6.17 28.04
C LYS A 60 -9.42 5.56 28.86
N ALA A 61 -9.46 4.23 28.96
CA ALA A 61 -10.46 3.53 29.77
C ALA A 61 -10.25 3.74 31.29
N GLN A 62 -9.01 3.92 31.74
CA GLN A 62 -8.68 4.08 33.18
C GLN A 62 -8.88 5.50 33.71
N ILE A 63 -8.49 6.51 32.93
CA ILE A 63 -8.43 7.90 33.40
C ILE A 63 -9.31 8.89 32.62
N GLY A 64 -10.07 8.41 31.64
CA GLY A 64 -10.88 9.22 30.71
C GLY A 64 -10.12 9.61 29.44
N ALA A 65 -10.83 9.61 28.32
CA ALA A 65 -10.23 9.90 27.02
C ALA A 65 -9.70 11.33 26.92
N GLU A 66 -10.33 12.28 27.62
CA GLU A 66 -9.95 13.69 27.68
C GLU A 66 -8.61 13.95 28.39
N ASN A 67 -8.13 12.96 29.16
CA ASN A 67 -6.87 13.05 29.90
C ASN A 67 -5.72 12.29 29.21
N VAL A 68 -5.95 11.78 27.98
CA VAL A 68 -4.92 11.02 27.23
C VAL A 68 -4.70 11.64 25.87
N PHE A 69 -3.50 12.18 25.66
CA PHE A 69 -3.04 12.72 24.37
C PHE A 69 -2.32 11.62 23.60
N ASP A 70 -3.06 10.94 22.77
CA ASP A 70 -2.58 9.75 22.04
C ASP A 70 -2.11 10.15 20.64
N PHE A 71 -0.82 10.06 20.40
CA PHE A 71 -0.15 10.34 19.13
C PHE A 71 0.42 9.06 18.48
N SER A 72 -0.02 7.89 18.92
CA SER A 72 0.50 6.61 18.44
C SER A 72 0.05 6.27 17.02
N LEU A 73 -1.15 6.73 16.64
CA LEU A 73 -1.75 6.45 15.34
C LEU A 73 -2.38 7.73 14.76
N GLY A 74 -2.07 8.03 13.51
CA GLY A 74 -2.59 9.19 12.80
C GLY A 74 -4.05 9.04 12.40
N ASN A 75 -4.97 9.17 13.33
CA ASN A 75 -6.39 9.24 13.02
C ASN A 75 -6.81 10.66 12.65
N PRO A 76 -7.63 10.85 11.58
CA PRO A 76 -8.21 12.14 11.27
C PRO A 76 -9.02 12.67 12.45
N SER A 77 -8.70 13.89 12.92
CA SER A 77 -9.45 14.58 13.98
C SER A 77 -10.52 15.52 13.44
N VAL A 78 -10.50 15.80 12.15
CA VAL A 78 -11.47 16.65 11.46
C VAL A 78 -12.54 15.77 10.81
N PRO A 79 -13.84 16.09 11.00
CA PRO A 79 -14.92 15.35 10.36
C PRO A 79 -14.80 15.40 8.84
N ALA A 80 -15.20 14.30 8.17
CA ALA A 80 -15.28 14.29 6.73
C ALA A 80 -16.27 15.36 6.23
N PRO A 81 -16.01 16.00 5.07
CA PRO A 81 -16.96 16.95 4.49
C PRO A 81 -18.35 16.33 4.32
N ALA A 82 -19.40 17.11 4.54
CA ALA A 82 -20.80 16.65 4.41
C ALA A 82 -21.08 16.02 3.04
N ALA A 83 -20.44 16.52 1.98
CA ALA A 83 -20.56 15.99 0.62
C ALA A 83 -20.21 14.50 0.51
N VAL A 84 -19.33 13.96 1.40
CA VAL A 84 -19.01 12.54 1.42
C VAL A 84 -20.22 11.71 1.83
N ALA A 85 -20.88 12.08 2.93
CA ALA A 85 -22.08 11.40 3.40
C ALA A 85 -23.25 11.51 2.40
N GLU A 86 -23.41 12.66 1.77
CA GLU A 86 -24.42 12.89 0.74
C GLU A 86 -24.16 12.04 -0.51
N SER A 87 -22.90 11.91 -0.93
CA SER A 87 -22.54 11.08 -2.08
C SER A 87 -22.78 9.59 -1.80
N ILE A 88 -22.49 9.12 -0.58
CA ILE A 88 -22.79 7.75 -0.18
C ILE A 88 -24.31 7.50 -0.19
N LYS A 89 -25.10 8.42 0.35
CA LYS A 89 -26.59 8.30 0.32
C LYS A 89 -27.10 8.21 -1.10
N LYS A 90 -26.63 9.07 -2.01
CA LYS A 90 -27.00 9.02 -3.44
C LYS A 90 -26.58 7.71 -4.11
N ALA A 91 -25.42 7.17 -3.75
CA ALA A 91 -24.99 5.87 -4.28
C ALA A 91 -25.93 4.74 -3.84
N LEU A 92 -26.45 4.78 -2.61
CA LEU A 92 -27.40 3.79 -2.12
C LEU A 92 -28.78 3.84 -2.83
N GLU A 93 -29.10 4.93 -3.52
CA GLU A 93 -30.32 5.07 -4.32
C GLU A 93 -30.20 4.45 -5.72
N LEU A 94 -29.00 3.99 -6.10
CA LEU A 94 -28.80 3.30 -7.37
C LEU A 94 -29.54 1.97 -7.42
N PRO A 95 -29.94 1.50 -8.62
CA PRO A 95 -30.48 0.13 -8.77
C PRO A 95 -29.52 -0.92 -8.20
N SER A 96 -30.12 -1.97 -7.63
CA SER A 96 -29.35 -3.01 -6.90
C SER A 96 -28.28 -3.67 -7.77
N ASP A 97 -28.55 -3.88 -9.05
CA ASP A 97 -27.61 -4.45 -10.03
C ASP A 97 -26.43 -3.53 -10.33
N GLN A 98 -26.62 -2.21 -10.25
CA GLN A 98 -25.55 -1.24 -10.40
C GLN A 98 -24.74 -1.07 -9.11
N LEU A 99 -25.41 -1.08 -7.94
CA LEU A 99 -24.75 -0.91 -6.66
C LEU A 99 -23.95 -2.16 -6.23
N HIS A 100 -24.50 -3.34 -6.47
CA HIS A 100 -23.94 -4.62 -5.99
C HIS A 100 -23.35 -5.47 -7.13
N GLY A 101 -23.35 -4.98 -8.36
CA GLY A 101 -22.80 -5.66 -9.51
C GLY A 101 -21.26 -5.68 -9.51
N TYR A 102 -20.70 -6.59 -10.31
CA TYR A 102 -19.26 -6.57 -10.57
C TYR A 102 -18.86 -5.33 -11.34
N THR A 103 -17.73 -4.74 -10.96
CA THR A 103 -17.08 -3.67 -11.72
C THR A 103 -15.99 -4.26 -12.64
N PRO A 104 -15.60 -3.55 -13.71
CA PRO A 104 -14.36 -3.88 -14.44
C PRO A 104 -13.15 -3.90 -13.48
N ALA A 105 -12.17 -4.78 -13.74
CA ALA A 105 -11.01 -4.94 -12.87
C ALA A 105 -10.27 -3.64 -12.52
N PRO A 106 -10.06 -2.69 -13.46
CA PRO A 106 -9.42 -1.41 -13.12
C PRO A 106 -10.36 -0.39 -12.45
N GLY A 107 -11.61 -0.72 -12.21
CA GLY A 107 -12.64 0.17 -11.66
C GLY A 107 -13.61 0.74 -12.70
N LEU A 108 -14.66 1.39 -12.22
CA LEU A 108 -15.70 2.00 -13.07
C LEU A 108 -15.09 3.08 -13.96
N PRO A 109 -15.36 3.08 -15.28
CA PRO A 109 -14.79 4.05 -16.22
C PRO A 109 -15.04 5.51 -15.83
N GLN A 110 -16.25 5.83 -15.35
CA GLN A 110 -16.61 7.17 -14.93
C GLN A 110 -15.82 7.64 -13.68
N CYS A 111 -15.54 6.73 -12.74
CA CYS A 111 -14.71 7.05 -11.57
C CYS A 111 -13.27 7.31 -11.97
N ARG A 112 -12.72 6.46 -12.84
CA ARG A 112 -11.36 6.60 -13.36
C ARG A 112 -11.19 7.91 -14.13
N ALA A 113 -12.14 8.25 -14.98
CA ALA A 113 -12.15 9.51 -15.73
C ALA A 113 -12.22 10.72 -14.79
N ALA A 114 -13.07 10.68 -13.77
CA ALA A 114 -13.19 11.77 -12.78
C ALA A 114 -11.89 11.97 -11.98
N VAL A 115 -11.19 10.88 -11.61
CA VAL A 115 -9.87 10.96 -10.95
C VAL A 115 -8.85 11.60 -11.89
N ALA A 116 -8.75 11.14 -13.14
CA ALA A 116 -7.84 11.70 -14.14
C ALA A 116 -8.10 13.20 -14.36
N GLU A 117 -9.36 13.59 -14.53
CA GLU A 117 -9.75 15.00 -14.68
C GLU A 117 -9.35 15.84 -13.46
N SER A 118 -9.57 15.32 -12.25
CA SER A 118 -9.19 15.99 -11.02
C SER A 118 -7.68 16.22 -10.93
N LEU A 119 -6.88 15.20 -11.26
CA LEU A 119 -5.42 15.31 -11.29
C LEU A 119 -4.95 16.34 -12.33
N ASN A 120 -5.49 16.27 -13.53
CA ASN A 120 -5.15 17.20 -14.61
C ASN A 120 -5.44 18.67 -14.23
N ARG A 121 -6.62 18.91 -13.65
CA ARG A 121 -7.02 20.26 -13.23
C ARG A 121 -6.15 20.79 -12.09
N ARG A 122 -5.75 19.94 -11.16
CA ARG A 122 -5.04 20.35 -9.92
C ARG A 122 -3.54 20.45 -10.12
N PHE A 123 -2.95 19.60 -10.96
CA PHE A 123 -1.50 19.44 -11.07
C PHE A 123 -0.99 19.68 -12.50
N GLY A 124 -1.84 20.04 -13.44
CA GLY A 124 -1.43 20.31 -14.83
C GLY A 124 -0.94 19.08 -15.58
N THR A 125 -1.38 17.88 -15.17
CA THR A 125 -1.07 16.61 -15.84
C THR A 125 -1.97 16.37 -17.04
N SER A 126 -1.76 15.26 -17.77
CA SER A 126 -2.53 14.89 -18.96
C SER A 126 -3.00 13.44 -18.91
N TYR A 127 -3.41 12.96 -17.72
CA TYR A 127 -3.90 11.61 -17.54
C TYR A 127 -5.25 11.38 -18.21
N GLU A 128 -5.45 10.17 -18.69
CA GLU A 128 -6.74 9.67 -19.15
C GLU A 128 -7.31 8.63 -18.17
N GLY A 129 -8.58 8.31 -18.24
CA GLY A 129 -9.17 7.26 -17.40
C GLY A 129 -8.46 5.90 -17.52
N LYS A 130 -7.84 5.60 -18.66
CA LYS A 130 -7.05 4.36 -18.85
C LYS A 130 -5.81 4.29 -17.96
N ASP A 131 -5.25 5.44 -17.57
CA ASP A 131 -4.04 5.54 -16.75
C ASP A 131 -4.33 5.40 -15.24
N VAL A 132 -5.61 5.28 -14.86
CA VAL A 132 -6.06 5.16 -13.48
C VAL A 132 -6.51 3.73 -13.19
N PHE A 133 -6.00 3.13 -12.13
CA PHE A 133 -6.43 1.84 -11.60
C PHE A 133 -6.95 2.03 -10.17
N MET A 134 -8.22 1.69 -9.94
CA MET A 134 -8.87 1.84 -8.63
C MET A 134 -8.57 0.63 -7.73
N THR A 135 -8.17 0.91 -6.49
CA THR A 135 -7.90 -0.13 -5.49
C THR A 135 -8.55 0.21 -4.14
N VAL A 136 -8.52 -0.74 -3.22
CA VAL A 136 -9.03 -0.56 -1.86
C VAL A 136 -7.93 0.06 -0.99
N GLY A 137 -7.59 1.33 -1.27
CA GLY A 137 -6.57 2.08 -0.55
C GLY A 137 -5.13 1.86 -1.05
N ALA A 138 -4.19 2.69 -0.54
CA ALA A 138 -2.79 2.72 -0.96
C ALA A 138 -2.07 1.37 -0.75
N ALA A 139 -2.35 0.66 0.34
CA ALA A 139 -1.76 -0.66 0.60
C ALA A 139 -2.03 -1.68 -0.52
N ALA A 140 -3.27 -1.69 -1.04
CA ALA A 140 -3.63 -2.54 -2.17
C ALA A 140 -2.96 -2.05 -3.46
N SER A 141 -2.88 -0.73 -3.69
CA SER A 141 -2.17 -0.17 -4.85
C SER A 141 -0.71 -0.57 -4.85
N LEU A 142 0.01 -0.39 -3.75
CA LEU A 142 1.42 -0.73 -3.62
C LEU A 142 1.66 -2.23 -3.80
N THR A 143 0.83 -3.07 -3.17
CA THR A 143 0.92 -4.52 -3.34
C THR A 143 0.70 -4.94 -4.81
N CYS A 144 -0.31 -4.39 -5.47
CA CYS A 144 -0.55 -4.67 -6.90
C CYS A 144 0.60 -4.17 -7.78
N THR A 145 1.10 -2.95 -7.52
CA THR A 145 2.20 -2.35 -8.28
C THR A 145 3.46 -3.18 -8.15
N LEU A 146 3.87 -3.52 -6.92
CA LEU A 146 5.05 -4.36 -6.69
C LEU A 146 4.95 -5.69 -7.44
N ASN A 147 3.82 -6.39 -7.34
CA ASN A 147 3.64 -7.65 -8.06
C ASN A 147 3.58 -7.48 -9.59
N ALA A 148 3.31 -6.29 -10.11
CA ALA A 148 3.25 -6.02 -11.54
C ALA A 148 4.60 -5.61 -12.14
N VAL A 149 5.47 -4.94 -11.34
CA VAL A 149 6.71 -4.33 -11.86
C VAL A 149 7.97 -5.02 -11.35
N THR A 150 7.86 -6.05 -10.51
CA THR A 150 9.02 -6.78 -9.97
C THR A 150 8.89 -8.28 -10.18
N ASN A 151 10.02 -8.98 -10.17
CA ASN A 151 10.13 -10.42 -10.19
C ASN A 151 10.74 -10.93 -8.87
N PRO A 152 10.48 -12.19 -8.47
CA PRO A 152 11.17 -12.78 -7.32
C PRO A 152 12.70 -12.73 -7.46
N GLY A 153 13.36 -12.21 -6.45
CA GLY A 153 14.82 -12.00 -6.42
C GLY A 153 15.27 -10.60 -6.79
N ASP A 154 14.37 -9.74 -7.26
CA ASP A 154 14.64 -8.32 -7.48
C ASP A 154 14.84 -7.56 -6.16
N GLU A 155 15.42 -6.38 -6.27
CA GLU A 155 15.63 -5.44 -5.17
C GLU A 155 14.73 -4.23 -5.33
N VAL A 156 14.14 -3.80 -4.21
CA VAL A 156 13.35 -2.57 -4.13
C VAL A 156 13.95 -1.65 -3.08
N ILE A 157 14.37 -0.46 -3.50
CA ILE A 157 14.98 0.53 -2.62
C ILE A 157 13.87 1.33 -1.92
N VAL A 158 14.00 1.52 -0.61
CA VAL A 158 13.17 2.38 0.24
C VAL A 158 14.05 3.42 0.95
N ILE A 159 13.50 4.59 1.24
CA ILE A 159 14.23 5.67 1.90
C ILE A 159 14.00 5.60 3.41
N ALA A 160 14.99 5.16 4.14
CA ALA A 160 14.89 5.00 5.60
C ALA A 160 15.12 6.34 6.34
N PRO A 161 14.28 6.68 7.35
CA PRO A 161 13.13 5.94 7.88
C PRO A 161 11.93 5.91 6.91
N TYR A 162 11.21 4.79 6.87
CA TYR A 162 10.08 4.56 5.97
C TYR A 162 8.91 3.88 6.70
N PHE A 163 7.75 3.85 6.07
CA PHE A 163 6.58 3.14 6.57
C PHE A 163 6.85 1.63 6.62
N PRO A 164 6.83 0.99 7.81
CA PRO A 164 7.36 -0.37 8.00
C PRO A 164 6.74 -1.44 7.09
N GLU A 165 5.49 -1.25 6.68
CA GLU A 165 4.77 -2.20 5.83
C GLU A 165 5.35 -2.30 4.42
N TYR A 166 6.14 -1.32 3.94
CA TYR A 166 6.82 -1.44 2.64
C TYR A 166 7.70 -2.69 2.60
N ARG A 167 8.48 -2.95 3.64
CA ARG A 167 9.29 -4.17 3.72
C ARG A 167 8.45 -5.43 3.59
N VAL A 168 7.30 -5.49 4.29
CA VAL A 168 6.41 -6.65 4.27
C VAL A 168 5.87 -6.88 2.85
N TRP A 169 5.47 -5.84 2.14
CA TRP A 169 4.93 -5.97 0.78
C TRP A 169 5.99 -6.32 -0.24
N ILE A 170 7.20 -5.76 -0.10
CA ILE A 170 8.37 -6.06 -0.94
C ILE A 170 8.77 -7.54 -0.76
N GLU A 171 8.95 -7.99 0.47
CA GLU A 171 9.32 -9.38 0.77
C GLU A 171 8.23 -10.36 0.34
N LYS A 172 6.94 -9.98 0.49
CA LYS A 172 5.81 -10.78 -0.01
C LYS A 172 5.81 -10.95 -1.53
N ALA A 173 6.27 -9.94 -2.26
CA ALA A 173 6.45 -10.05 -3.71
C ALA A 173 7.66 -10.93 -4.10
N GLY A 174 8.42 -11.44 -3.13
CA GLY A 174 9.62 -12.25 -3.34
C GLY A 174 10.88 -11.42 -3.56
N CYS A 175 10.82 -10.12 -3.28
CA CYS A 175 11.91 -9.17 -3.48
C CYS A 175 12.71 -8.92 -2.20
N THR A 176 13.89 -8.33 -2.36
CA THR A 176 14.72 -7.86 -1.26
C THR A 176 14.44 -6.37 -1.01
N CYS A 177 14.13 -6.00 0.23
CA CYS A 177 14.02 -4.61 0.65
C CYS A 177 15.42 -4.04 0.93
N VAL A 178 15.84 -3.06 0.15
CA VAL A 178 17.13 -2.38 0.27
C VAL A 178 16.92 -0.99 0.84
N GLU A 179 17.63 -0.65 1.91
CA GLU A 179 17.50 0.65 2.59
C GLU A 179 18.53 1.65 2.11
N ALA A 180 18.07 2.79 1.61
CA ALA A 180 18.89 3.97 1.41
C ALA A 180 18.60 4.97 2.53
N LEU A 181 19.60 5.30 3.36
CA LEU A 181 19.41 6.23 4.47
C LEU A 181 19.12 7.64 3.95
N ALA A 182 18.14 8.30 4.53
CA ALA A 182 17.92 9.74 4.36
C ALA A 182 19.06 10.54 5.00
N ASP A 183 19.07 11.82 4.78
CA ASP A 183 19.94 12.75 5.50
C ASP A 183 19.59 12.77 6.98
N GLU A 184 20.58 12.65 7.86
CA GLU A 184 20.36 12.48 9.31
C GLU A 184 19.76 13.71 10.00
N ASP A 185 20.04 14.92 9.49
CA ASP A 185 19.62 16.17 10.09
C ASP A 185 18.25 16.64 9.58
N THR A 186 18.02 16.47 8.27
CA THR A 186 16.85 17.03 7.57
C THR A 186 15.81 16.00 7.17
N PHE A 187 16.16 14.72 7.21
CA PHE A 187 15.38 13.61 6.66
C PHE A 187 15.04 13.76 5.17
N GLN A 188 15.75 14.65 4.44
CA GLN A 188 15.65 14.70 2.99
C GLN A 188 16.21 13.43 2.38
N LEU A 189 15.60 12.98 1.29
CA LEU A 189 16.11 11.87 0.49
C LEU A 189 17.55 12.15 0.07
N SER A 190 18.48 11.26 0.42
CA SER A 190 19.88 11.32 -0.03
C SER A 190 20.01 10.60 -1.38
N VAL A 191 20.12 11.40 -2.45
CA VAL A 191 20.28 10.86 -3.81
C VAL A 191 21.56 10.04 -3.94
N ASP A 192 22.62 10.43 -3.23
CA ASP A 192 23.91 9.72 -3.23
C ASP A 192 23.78 8.32 -2.58
N ASN A 193 22.95 8.20 -1.53
CA ASN A 193 22.71 6.92 -0.89
C ASN A 193 21.81 6.02 -1.77
N VAL A 194 20.84 6.60 -2.48
CA VAL A 194 20.06 5.86 -3.48
C VAL A 194 20.96 5.35 -4.60
N LEU A 195 21.85 6.22 -5.14
CA LEU A 195 22.78 5.82 -6.20
C LEU A 195 23.68 4.67 -5.77
N LYS A 196 24.21 4.70 -4.53
CA LYS A 196 25.04 3.60 -3.98
C LYS A 196 24.25 2.30 -3.78
N ALA A 197 22.95 2.40 -3.57
CA ALA A 197 22.08 1.26 -3.36
C ALA A 197 21.61 0.59 -4.67
N ILE A 198 21.73 1.26 -5.81
CA ILE A 198 21.35 0.72 -7.11
C ILE A 198 22.33 -0.39 -7.52
N THR A 199 21.77 -1.55 -7.87
CA THR A 199 22.46 -2.72 -8.42
C THR A 199 21.76 -3.18 -9.71
N ASP A 200 22.33 -4.18 -10.38
CA ASP A 200 21.69 -4.80 -11.55
C ASP A 200 20.33 -5.45 -11.23
N LYS A 201 20.07 -5.77 -9.96
CA LYS A 201 18.82 -6.35 -9.48
C LYS A 201 17.77 -5.32 -9.06
N THR A 202 18.13 -4.05 -9.00
CA THR A 202 17.19 -3.00 -8.58
C THR A 202 16.06 -2.87 -9.61
N ALA A 203 14.83 -3.17 -9.22
CA ALA A 203 13.64 -3.05 -10.06
C ALA A 203 12.83 -1.79 -9.76
N ALA A 204 12.83 -1.31 -8.51
CA ALA A 204 12.07 -0.12 -8.14
C ALA A 204 12.72 0.67 -7.01
N VAL A 205 12.35 1.96 -6.94
CA VAL A 205 12.59 2.85 -5.80
C VAL A 205 11.24 3.35 -5.32
N ILE A 206 10.93 3.19 -4.02
CA ILE A 206 9.73 3.74 -3.40
C ILE A 206 10.12 5.02 -2.67
N ILE A 207 9.41 6.10 -2.98
CA ILE A 207 9.47 7.36 -2.24
C ILE A 207 8.11 7.65 -1.61
N ASP A 208 8.13 8.35 -0.48
CA ASP A 208 6.95 8.77 0.28
C ASP A 208 7.15 10.23 0.69
N SER A 209 6.31 11.13 0.17
CA SER A 209 6.46 12.57 0.45
C SER A 209 5.11 13.29 0.40
N PRO A 210 4.69 13.91 1.51
CA PRO A 210 5.33 13.97 2.85
C PRO A 210 5.55 12.60 3.46
N ASN A 211 6.73 12.39 4.04
CA ASN A 211 7.20 11.08 4.48
C ASN A 211 6.52 10.63 5.80
N ASN A 212 6.17 9.37 5.87
CA ASN A 212 5.83 8.68 7.11
C ASN A 212 7.02 7.76 7.50
N PRO A 213 7.70 7.98 8.66
CA PRO A 213 7.22 8.72 9.84
C PRO A 213 7.79 10.15 10.04
N THR A 214 8.71 10.62 9.19
CA THR A 214 9.52 11.81 9.50
C THR A 214 8.79 13.14 9.28
N GLY A 215 7.74 13.15 8.45
CA GLY A 215 7.06 14.37 8.01
C GLY A 215 7.84 15.18 6.98
N ALA A 216 9.01 14.72 6.54
CA ALA A 216 9.82 15.43 5.55
C ALA A 216 9.12 15.53 4.20
N VAL A 217 9.11 16.74 3.65
CA VAL A 217 8.66 17.01 2.27
C VAL A 217 9.89 17.11 1.39
N TYR A 218 10.04 16.21 0.43
CA TYR A 218 11.19 16.23 -0.46
C TYR A 218 11.13 17.42 -1.40
N THR A 219 12.26 18.15 -1.53
CA THR A 219 12.33 19.33 -2.37
C THR A 219 12.29 19.00 -3.86
N CYS A 220 11.83 19.95 -4.68
CA CYS A 220 11.87 19.80 -6.14
C CYS A 220 13.29 19.52 -6.67
N ASP A 221 14.30 20.13 -6.06
CA ASP A 221 15.70 19.89 -6.42
C ASP A 221 16.10 18.43 -6.14
N THR A 222 15.79 17.93 -4.94
CA THR A 222 16.07 16.54 -4.55
C THR A 222 15.37 15.55 -5.49
N LEU A 223 14.08 15.77 -5.79
CA LEU A 223 13.33 14.90 -6.70
C LEU A 223 13.84 14.98 -8.14
N THR A 224 14.26 16.16 -8.60
CA THR A 224 14.86 16.34 -9.92
C THR A 224 16.20 15.60 -10.03
N ARG A 225 17.04 15.68 -9.01
CA ARG A 225 18.31 14.95 -8.95
C ARG A 225 18.06 13.43 -8.94
N LEU A 226 17.10 12.95 -8.15
CA LEU A 226 16.73 11.54 -8.16
C LEU A 226 16.28 11.08 -9.56
N ALA A 227 15.39 11.84 -10.20
CA ALA A 227 14.91 11.52 -11.55
C ALA A 227 16.06 11.46 -12.58
N ASN A 228 17.07 12.32 -12.46
CA ASN A 228 18.24 12.29 -13.32
C ASN A 228 19.07 11.03 -13.09
N VAL A 229 19.36 10.70 -11.83
CA VAL A 229 20.10 9.48 -11.47
C VAL A 229 19.39 8.22 -12.00
N LEU A 230 18.07 8.12 -11.80
CA LEU A 230 17.32 6.98 -12.32
C LEU A 230 17.30 6.92 -13.85
N ARG A 231 17.24 8.08 -14.52
CA ARG A 231 17.30 8.15 -15.99
C ARG A 231 18.67 7.70 -16.52
N GLU A 232 19.75 8.13 -15.87
CA GLU A 232 21.12 7.73 -16.21
C GLU A 232 21.35 6.24 -15.98
N ALA A 233 20.87 5.70 -14.85
CA ALA A 233 20.93 4.29 -14.55
C ALA A 233 20.13 3.46 -15.60
N ASN A 234 18.93 3.89 -15.94
CA ASN A 234 18.09 3.22 -16.94
C ASN A 234 18.68 3.29 -18.36
N ALA A 235 19.42 4.34 -18.71
CA ALA A 235 20.09 4.44 -20.01
C ALA A 235 21.18 3.37 -20.22
N GLN A 236 21.68 2.77 -19.14
CA GLN A 236 22.69 1.70 -19.17
C GLN A 236 22.08 0.29 -19.01
N ARG A 237 20.77 0.19 -18.90
CA ARG A 237 20.03 -1.07 -18.69
C ARG A 237 19.29 -1.49 -19.95
N ASP A 238 18.87 -2.75 -19.99
CA ASP A 238 17.92 -3.22 -20.98
C ASP A 238 16.60 -2.44 -20.85
N SER A 239 16.06 -2.00 -22.00
CA SER A 239 14.81 -1.26 -22.05
C SER A 239 13.61 -2.02 -21.49
N GLU A 240 13.69 -3.35 -21.38
CA GLU A 240 12.66 -4.20 -20.78
C GLU A 240 12.77 -4.30 -19.25
N ASN A 241 13.89 -3.83 -18.64
CA ASN A 241 14.16 -3.89 -17.19
C ASN A 241 14.50 -2.51 -16.60
N PRO A 242 13.66 -1.49 -16.74
CA PRO A 242 13.93 -0.19 -16.15
C PRO A 242 13.71 -0.21 -14.63
N ILE A 243 14.45 0.63 -13.91
CA ILE A 243 14.14 0.94 -12.51
C ILE A 243 12.89 1.82 -12.49
N MET A 244 11.85 1.35 -11.83
CA MET A 244 10.59 2.09 -11.67
C MET A 244 10.64 3.00 -10.46
N LEU A 245 10.12 4.23 -10.58
CA LEU A 245 9.89 5.11 -9.45
C LEU A 245 8.44 4.99 -9.00
N ILE A 246 8.22 4.57 -7.77
CA ILE A 246 6.92 4.45 -7.13
C ILE A 246 6.81 5.59 -6.12
N SER A 247 5.81 6.46 -6.27
CA SER A 247 5.53 7.56 -5.34
C SER A 247 4.28 7.24 -4.53
N ASP A 248 4.43 7.11 -3.21
CA ASP A 248 3.31 7.00 -2.27
C ASP A 248 2.98 8.39 -1.74
N GLU A 249 1.74 8.84 -1.93
CA GLU A 249 1.37 10.24 -1.70
C GLU A 249 0.10 10.41 -0.83
N PRO A 250 -0.08 9.66 0.26
CA PRO A 250 -1.29 9.77 1.08
C PRO A 250 -1.41 11.13 1.78
N TYR A 251 -0.28 11.80 2.01
CA TYR A 251 -0.19 13.07 2.75
C TYR A 251 0.05 14.29 1.86
N ARG A 252 0.02 14.13 0.53
CA ARG A 252 0.35 15.17 -0.45
C ARG A 252 -0.30 16.53 -0.18
N GLU A 253 -1.49 16.55 0.40
CA GLU A 253 -2.26 17.77 0.65
C GLU A 253 -2.17 18.26 2.09
N ILE A 254 -1.46 17.53 2.96
CA ILE A 254 -1.28 17.87 4.36
C ILE A 254 0.13 18.45 4.53
N VAL A 255 0.31 19.67 4.03
CA VAL A 255 1.56 20.42 4.11
C VAL A 255 1.27 21.75 4.81
N TYR A 256 2.07 22.10 5.81
CA TYR A 256 1.94 23.30 6.63
C TYR A 256 2.99 24.34 6.27
#